data_2fababff7099e10ac37466605a10324c
#
_entry.id   2fababff7099e10ac37466605a10324c
#
_cell.length_a   1.000
_cell.length_b   1.000
_cell.length_c   1.000
_cell.angle_alpha   90.00
_cell.angle_beta   90.00
_cell.angle_gamma   90.00
#
_symmetry.space_group_name_H-M   'P 1'
#
loop_
_entity.id
_entity.type
_entity.pdbx_description
1 polymer ?
#
loop_
_entity_poly.entity_id
_entity_poly.type
_entity_poly.pdbx_seq_one_letter_code
_entity_poly.pdbx_strand_id
1 'polypeptide(L)'
;GQAGLTFAKAMQDTGNADAAKDALGWVAEQSSDDGLKALAKLRLASVLMDQKNYDEALKQVSGSFPPEFASVAADRKGDVLILQDKRQEAIAEYTKAYKGFEESVEYRRLVEIKLNALGVSPKAATVAAAASSVETK
;
A
#
# COMPACT_ATOMS: atom_id res chain seq x y z
N GLY A 1 -15.02 8.32 12.84
CA GLY A 1 -15.33 8.15 11.47
C GLY A 1 -14.70 9.14 10.53
N GLN A 2 -15.49 9.63 9.59
CA GLN A 2 -15.00 10.53 8.54
C GLN A 2 -14.47 11.85 9.08
N ALA A 3 -15.03 12.37 10.15
CA ALA A 3 -14.55 13.60 10.78
C ALA A 3 -13.09 13.43 11.25
N GLY A 4 -12.75 12.27 11.79
CA GLY A 4 -11.38 11.98 12.20
C GLY A 4 -10.40 11.92 11.03
N LEU A 5 -10.83 11.35 9.90
CA LEU A 5 -9.99 11.29 8.70
C LEU A 5 -9.76 12.66 8.09
N THR A 6 -10.81 13.48 8.03
CA THR A 6 -10.72 14.85 7.49
C THR A 6 -9.80 15.72 8.35
N PHE A 7 -9.94 15.64 9.66
CA PHE A 7 -9.08 16.36 10.60
C PHE A 7 -7.62 15.92 10.46
N ALA A 8 -7.37 14.61 10.40
CA ALA A 8 -6.02 14.08 10.26
C ALA A 8 -5.34 14.55 8.98
N LYS A 9 -6.08 14.61 7.87
CA LYS A 9 -5.54 15.09 6.59
C LYS A 9 -5.15 16.56 6.69
N ALA A 10 -5.99 17.40 7.30
CA ALA A 10 -5.68 18.81 7.50
C ALA A 10 -4.44 19.01 8.37
N MET A 11 -4.32 18.23 9.44
CA MET A 11 -3.15 18.26 10.32
C MET A 11 -1.87 17.85 9.60
N GLN A 12 -1.95 16.82 8.76
CA GLN A 12 -0.81 16.38 7.95
C GLN A 12 -0.38 17.48 6.98
N ASP A 13 -1.31 18.12 6.31
CA ASP A 13 -1.07 19.20 5.35
C ASP A 13 -0.42 20.40 6.02
N THR A 14 -0.72 20.66 7.29
CA THR A 14 -0.13 21.76 8.05
C THR A 14 1.21 21.39 8.71
N GLY A 15 1.67 20.13 8.53
CA GLY A 15 2.92 19.65 9.11
C GLY A 15 2.79 19.15 10.53
N ASN A 16 1.58 19.06 11.08
CA ASN A 16 1.34 18.54 12.43
C ASN A 16 1.15 17.02 12.36
N ALA A 17 2.23 16.31 12.01
CA ALA A 17 2.20 14.89 11.73
C ALA A 17 1.84 14.03 12.96
N ASP A 18 2.24 14.44 14.16
CA ASP A 18 1.94 13.66 15.36
C ASP A 18 0.45 13.66 15.70
N ALA A 19 -0.20 14.82 15.56
CA ALA A 19 -1.64 14.91 15.78
C ALA A 19 -2.40 14.12 14.71
N ALA A 20 -1.95 14.18 13.46
CA ALA A 20 -2.53 13.39 12.37
C ALA A 20 -2.40 11.89 12.65
N LYS A 21 -1.23 11.46 13.12
CA LYS A 21 -0.98 10.07 13.48
C LYS A 21 -1.92 9.60 14.58
N ASP A 22 -2.10 10.39 15.63
CA ASP A 22 -2.98 10.04 16.75
C ASP A 22 -4.43 9.94 16.29
N ALA A 23 -4.91 10.89 15.48
CA ALA A 23 -6.29 10.89 14.97
C ALA A 23 -6.55 9.67 14.08
N LEU A 24 -5.62 9.37 13.19
CA LEU A 24 -5.74 8.21 12.29
C LEU A 24 -5.66 6.88 13.07
N GLY A 25 -4.78 6.81 14.06
CA GLY A 25 -4.66 5.64 14.91
C GLY A 25 -5.96 5.37 15.67
N TRP A 26 -6.59 6.42 16.15
CA TRP A 26 -7.88 6.29 16.83
C TRP A 26 -8.94 5.70 15.89
N VAL A 27 -9.07 6.24 14.67
CA VAL A 27 -10.03 5.73 13.68
C VAL A 27 -9.72 4.28 13.31
N ALA A 28 -8.44 3.94 13.12
CA ALA A 28 -8.02 2.60 12.76
C ALA A 28 -8.37 1.57 13.83
N GLU A 29 -8.33 1.96 15.10
CA GLU A 29 -8.62 1.06 16.22
C GLU A 29 -10.08 1.05 16.63
N GLN A 30 -10.74 2.21 16.60
CA GLN A 30 -12.05 2.39 17.22
C GLN A 30 -13.23 2.37 16.25
N SER A 31 -13.00 2.57 14.96
CA SER A 31 -14.09 2.57 13.99
C SER A 31 -14.71 1.19 13.86
N SER A 32 -16.04 1.13 13.81
CA SER A 32 -16.77 -0.10 13.52
C SER A 32 -16.92 -0.34 12.01
N ASP A 33 -16.57 0.64 11.20
CA ASP A 33 -16.66 0.57 9.74
C ASP A 33 -15.33 0.06 9.18
N ASP A 34 -15.34 -1.12 8.57
CA ASP A 34 -14.13 -1.77 8.05
C ASP A 34 -13.47 -0.96 6.94
N GLY A 35 -14.26 -0.26 6.12
CA GLY A 35 -13.74 0.61 5.07
C GLY A 35 -13.01 1.81 5.65
N LEU A 36 -13.57 2.44 6.68
CA LEU A 36 -12.93 3.57 7.36
C LEU A 36 -11.67 3.12 8.09
N LYS A 37 -11.69 1.95 8.72
CA LYS A 37 -10.49 1.40 9.36
C LYS A 37 -9.39 1.17 8.33
N ALA A 38 -9.74 0.58 7.19
CA ALA A 38 -8.79 0.34 6.11
C ALA A 38 -8.17 1.64 5.60
N LEU A 39 -9.00 2.64 5.33
CA LEU A 39 -8.54 3.94 4.86
C LEU A 39 -7.64 4.62 5.89
N ALA A 40 -8.01 4.55 7.17
CA ALA A 40 -7.22 5.12 8.26
C ALA A 40 -5.84 4.44 8.35
N LYS A 41 -5.78 3.12 8.22
CA LYS A 41 -4.52 2.38 8.23
C LYS A 41 -3.61 2.81 7.07
N LEU A 42 -4.17 2.98 5.88
CA LEU A 42 -3.41 3.38 4.70
C LEU A 42 -2.84 4.80 4.86
N ARG A 43 -3.64 5.71 5.38
CA ARG A 43 -3.18 7.08 5.64
C ARG A 43 -2.18 7.16 6.79
N LEU A 44 -2.41 6.35 7.83
CA LEU A 44 -1.48 6.26 8.95
C LEU A 44 -0.11 5.76 8.47
N ALA A 45 -0.10 4.76 7.59
CA ALA A 45 1.14 4.27 7.01
C ALA A 45 1.88 5.38 6.26
N SER A 46 1.17 6.25 5.53
CA SER A 46 1.79 7.38 4.82
C SER A 46 2.43 8.37 5.80
N VAL A 47 1.76 8.69 6.89
CA VAL A 47 2.30 9.57 7.93
C VAL A 47 3.56 8.95 8.54
N LEU A 48 3.50 7.67 8.86
CA LEU A 48 4.62 6.95 9.46
C LEU A 48 5.83 6.87 8.50
N MET A 49 5.58 6.72 7.19
CA MET A 49 6.64 6.77 6.20
C MET A 49 7.32 8.14 6.17
N ASP A 50 6.53 9.21 6.24
CA ASP A 50 7.06 10.57 6.25
C ASP A 50 7.92 10.82 7.51
N GLN A 51 7.58 10.17 8.62
CA GLN A 51 8.34 10.24 9.86
C GLN A 51 9.52 9.25 9.89
N LYS A 52 9.73 8.51 8.80
CA LYS A 52 10.77 7.48 8.68
C LYS A 52 10.58 6.32 9.67
N ASN A 53 9.35 6.14 10.13
CA ASN A 53 8.97 5.04 11.02
C ASN A 53 8.45 3.88 10.19
N TYR A 54 9.35 3.26 9.45
CA TYR A 54 9.00 2.28 8.43
C TYR A 54 8.45 0.97 8.99
N ASP A 55 8.96 0.50 10.13
CA ASP A 55 8.49 -0.74 10.74
C ASP A 55 7.03 -0.63 11.18
N GLU A 56 6.67 0.51 11.77
CA GLU A 56 5.28 0.76 12.16
C GLU A 56 4.37 0.94 10.94
N ALA A 57 4.88 1.63 9.90
CA ALA A 57 4.14 1.78 8.66
C ALA A 57 3.84 0.40 8.04
N LEU A 58 4.81 -0.49 8.04
CA LEU A 58 4.65 -1.83 7.51
C LEU A 58 3.56 -2.61 8.25
N LYS A 59 3.49 -2.47 9.57
CA LYS A 59 2.45 -3.11 10.37
C LYS A 59 1.05 -2.65 9.94
N GLN A 60 0.89 -1.37 9.64
CA GLN A 60 -0.42 -0.83 9.25
C GLN A 60 -0.92 -1.40 7.93
N VAL A 61 -0.03 -1.73 7.01
CA VAL A 61 -0.39 -2.23 5.68
C VAL A 61 -0.27 -3.74 5.55
N SER A 62 0.12 -4.45 6.61
CA SER A 62 0.32 -5.89 6.60
C SER A 62 -0.85 -6.70 7.16
N GLY A 63 -1.81 -6.06 7.80
CA GLY A 63 -2.95 -6.73 8.40
C GLY A 63 -4.01 -7.11 7.38
N SER A 64 -5.17 -7.56 7.87
CA SER A 64 -6.31 -7.87 7.03
C SER A 64 -6.96 -6.60 6.50
N PHE A 65 -7.29 -6.62 5.22
CA PHE A 65 -8.02 -5.54 4.55
C PHE A 65 -9.24 -6.13 3.84
N PRO A 66 -10.34 -5.36 3.74
CA PRO A 66 -11.45 -5.76 2.87
C PRO A 66 -10.96 -5.96 1.44
N PRO A 67 -11.61 -6.86 0.65
CA PRO A 67 -11.15 -7.16 -0.71
C PRO A 67 -10.98 -5.93 -1.59
N GLU A 68 -11.82 -4.93 -1.44
CA GLU A 68 -11.76 -3.71 -2.24
C GLU A 68 -10.52 -2.85 -1.93
N PHE A 69 -9.85 -3.09 -0.80
CA PHE A 69 -8.63 -2.38 -0.41
C PHE A 69 -7.37 -3.24 -0.56
N ALA A 70 -7.50 -4.51 -0.90
CA ALA A 70 -6.37 -5.44 -0.91
C ALA A 70 -5.24 -5.00 -1.84
N SER A 71 -5.58 -4.52 -3.04
CA SER A 71 -4.58 -4.09 -4.02
C SER A 71 -3.90 -2.79 -3.60
N VAL A 72 -4.66 -1.84 -3.04
CA VAL A 72 -4.10 -0.59 -2.53
C VAL A 72 -3.16 -0.89 -1.37
N ALA A 73 -3.55 -1.79 -0.47
CA ALA A 73 -2.70 -2.18 0.67
C ALA A 73 -1.40 -2.81 0.18
N ALA A 74 -1.45 -3.68 -0.83
CA ALA A 74 -0.27 -4.29 -1.41
C ALA A 74 0.66 -3.24 -2.04
N ASP A 75 0.09 -2.27 -2.77
CA ASP A 75 0.86 -1.16 -3.35
C ASP A 75 1.56 -0.35 -2.27
N ARG A 76 0.86 0.03 -1.22
CA ARG A 76 1.44 0.79 -0.10
C ARG A 76 2.49 -0.02 0.64
N LYS A 77 2.26 -1.32 0.80
CA LYS A 77 3.25 -2.21 1.42
C LYS A 77 4.52 -2.24 0.60
N GLY A 78 4.40 -2.31 -0.73
CA GLY A 78 5.55 -2.20 -1.63
C GLY A 78 6.32 -0.92 -1.41
N ASP A 79 5.63 0.22 -1.28
CA ASP A 79 6.25 1.52 -1.03
C ASP A 79 7.08 1.51 0.27
N VAL A 80 6.52 0.95 1.35
CA VAL A 80 7.24 0.84 2.63
C VAL A 80 8.48 -0.05 2.50
N LEU A 81 8.33 -1.18 1.81
CA LEU A 81 9.42 -2.14 1.64
C LEU A 81 10.58 -1.53 0.85
N ILE A 82 10.30 -0.69 -0.14
CA ILE A 82 11.34 0.06 -0.87
C ILE A 82 12.11 0.95 0.09
N LEU A 83 11.42 1.65 0.99
CA LEU A 83 12.06 2.53 1.98
C LEU A 83 12.90 1.75 3.00
N GLN A 84 12.56 0.47 3.22
CA GLN A 84 13.34 -0.43 4.06
C GLN A 84 14.45 -1.16 3.30
N ASP A 85 14.65 -0.82 2.02
CA ASP A 85 15.62 -1.45 1.13
C ASP A 85 15.36 -2.96 0.95
N LYS A 86 14.11 -3.35 0.97
CA LYS A 86 13.66 -4.75 0.74
C LYS A 86 13.07 -4.88 -0.66
N ARG A 87 13.94 -4.76 -1.64
CA ARG A 87 13.56 -4.66 -3.05
C ARG A 87 12.75 -5.87 -3.56
N GLN A 88 13.18 -7.09 -3.26
CA GLN A 88 12.51 -8.30 -3.75
C GLN A 88 11.11 -8.46 -3.15
N GLU A 89 10.96 -8.15 -1.88
CA GLU A 89 9.66 -8.19 -1.23
C GLU A 89 8.73 -7.11 -1.78
N ALA A 90 9.28 -5.93 -2.08
CA ALA A 90 8.51 -4.84 -2.70
C ALA A 90 8.00 -5.25 -4.08
N ILE A 91 8.84 -5.89 -4.89
CA ILE A 91 8.45 -6.37 -6.22
C ILE A 91 7.28 -7.35 -6.09
N ALA A 92 7.34 -8.28 -5.13
CA ALA A 92 6.26 -9.23 -4.91
C ALA A 92 4.94 -8.53 -4.57
N GLU A 93 4.99 -7.52 -3.70
CA GLU A 93 3.79 -6.78 -3.30
C GLU A 93 3.23 -5.92 -4.44
N TYR A 94 4.08 -5.25 -5.20
CA TYR A 94 3.65 -4.49 -6.37
C TYR A 94 3.05 -5.40 -7.46
N THR A 95 3.62 -6.59 -7.65
CA THR A 95 3.07 -7.56 -8.61
C THR A 95 1.68 -8.00 -8.19
N LYS A 96 1.49 -8.24 -6.90
CA LYS A 96 0.19 -8.58 -6.33
C LYS A 96 -0.81 -7.45 -6.54
N ALA A 97 -0.40 -6.21 -6.30
CA ALA A 97 -1.23 -5.04 -6.54
C ALA A 97 -1.59 -4.90 -8.02
N TYR A 98 -0.64 -5.07 -8.90
CA TYR A 98 -0.85 -5.00 -10.35
C TYR A 98 -1.94 -5.98 -10.80
N LYS A 99 -1.87 -7.21 -10.33
CA LYS A 99 -2.87 -8.24 -10.66
C LYS A 99 -4.24 -7.90 -10.08
N GLY A 100 -4.27 -7.30 -8.89
CA GLY A 100 -5.52 -6.95 -8.23
C GLY A 100 -6.23 -5.74 -8.82
N PHE A 101 -5.50 -4.88 -9.53
CA PHE A 101 -6.07 -3.69 -10.18
C PHE A 101 -6.54 -3.94 -11.62
N GLU A 102 -7.00 -5.14 -11.94
CA GLU A 102 -7.41 -5.47 -13.32
C GLU A 102 -8.41 -4.50 -13.92
N GLU A 103 -9.35 -4.01 -13.13
CA GLU A 103 -10.42 -3.13 -13.61
C GLU A 103 -10.06 -1.65 -13.51
N SER A 104 -8.94 -1.30 -12.89
CA SER A 104 -8.54 0.09 -12.73
C SER A 104 -7.26 0.36 -13.51
N VAL A 105 -7.42 0.81 -14.74
CA VAL A 105 -6.30 1.06 -15.67
C VAL A 105 -5.32 2.08 -15.09
N GLU A 106 -5.83 3.14 -14.46
CA GLU A 106 -4.99 4.21 -13.91
C GLU A 106 -4.09 3.73 -12.78
N TYR A 107 -4.66 3.01 -11.79
CA TYR A 107 -3.89 2.46 -10.68
C TYR A 107 -2.92 1.40 -11.16
N ARG A 108 -3.37 0.57 -12.10
CA ARG A 108 -2.52 -0.47 -12.68
C ARG A 108 -1.30 0.12 -13.36
N ARG A 109 -1.49 1.23 -14.08
CA ARG A 109 -0.38 1.95 -14.74
C ARG A 109 0.61 2.50 -13.71
N LEU A 110 0.13 3.07 -12.61
CA LEU A 110 1.02 3.58 -11.54
C LEU A 110 1.88 2.47 -10.97
N VAL A 111 1.30 1.30 -10.71
CA VAL A 111 2.05 0.15 -10.20
C VAL A 111 3.05 -0.34 -11.24
N GLU A 112 2.67 -0.37 -12.51
CA GLU A 112 3.56 -0.74 -13.60
C GLU A 112 4.79 0.18 -13.65
N ILE A 113 4.59 1.48 -13.48
CA ILE A 113 5.68 2.46 -13.44
C ILE A 113 6.63 2.15 -12.28
N LYS A 114 6.09 1.82 -11.11
CA LYS A 114 6.90 1.46 -9.93
C LYS A 114 7.71 0.19 -10.19
N LEU A 115 7.09 -0.82 -10.79
CA LEU A 115 7.77 -2.07 -11.15
C LEU A 115 8.86 -1.84 -12.19
N ASN A 116 8.57 -1.02 -13.21
CA ASN A 116 9.56 -0.71 -14.25
C ASN A 116 10.78 0.01 -13.66
N ALA A 117 10.56 0.90 -12.68
CA ALA A 117 11.64 1.58 -11.99
C ALA A 117 12.55 0.59 -11.23
N LEU A 118 12.01 -0.56 -10.86
CA LEU A 118 12.76 -1.65 -10.22
C LEU A 118 13.33 -2.67 -11.21
N GLY A 119 13.19 -2.38 -12.50
CA GLY A 119 13.69 -3.27 -13.56
C GLY A 119 12.77 -4.43 -13.89
N VAL A 120 11.50 -4.37 -13.49
CA VAL A 120 10.54 -5.45 -13.70
C VAL A 120 9.43 -5.00 -14.62
N SER A 121 9.11 -5.81 -15.63
CA SER A 121 7.94 -5.62 -16.47
C SER A 121 6.87 -6.60 -16.03
N PRO A 122 5.72 -6.15 -15.49
CA PRO A 122 4.70 -7.07 -15.01
C PRO A 122 4.12 -7.95 -16.10
N LYS A 123 4.00 -7.45 -17.33
CA LYS A 123 3.52 -8.24 -18.46
C LYS A 123 4.54 -9.29 -18.88
N ALA A 124 5.82 -8.91 -18.98
CA ALA A 124 6.90 -9.83 -19.34
C ALA A 124 7.11 -10.87 -18.25
N ALA A 125 7.03 -10.48 -16.99
CA ALA A 125 7.16 -11.39 -15.85
C ALA A 125 6.06 -12.45 -15.87
N THR A 126 4.82 -12.06 -16.21
CA THR A 126 3.68 -12.98 -16.30
C THR A 126 3.88 -13.96 -17.45
N VAL A 127 4.35 -13.49 -18.60
CA VAL A 127 4.62 -14.32 -19.77
C VAL A 127 5.77 -15.27 -19.46
N ALA A 128 6.84 -14.80 -18.85
CA ALA A 128 7.98 -15.63 -18.48
C ALA A 128 7.59 -16.72 -17.48
N ALA A 129 6.75 -16.41 -16.51
CA ALA A 129 6.24 -17.38 -15.55
C ALA A 129 5.40 -18.45 -16.23
N ALA A 130 4.55 -18.09 -17.19
CA ALA A 130 3.75 -19.04 -17.95
C ALA A 130 4.62 -19.95 -18.81
N ALA A 131 5.63 -19.39 -19.50
CA ALA A 131 6.57 -20.15 -20.31
C ALA A 131 7.38 -21.12 -19.45
N SER A 132 7.84 -20.66 -18.29
CA SER A 132 8.58 -21.49 -17.35
C SER A 132 7.74 -22.66 -16.83
N SER A 133 6.46 -22.43 -16.56
CA SER A 133 5.50 -23.48 -16.17
C SER A 133 5.35 -24.56 -17.24
N VAL A 134 5.32 -24.14 -18.50
CA VAL A 134 5.21 -25.07 -19.63
C VAL A 134 6.48 -25.90 -19.79
N GLU A 135 7.63 -25.27 -19.63
CA GLU A 135 8.93 -25.92 -19.79
C GLU A 135 9.22 -26.97 -18.71
N THR A 136 8.63 -26.85 -17.54
CA THR A 136 8.84 -27.79 -16.43
C THR A 136 8.06 -29.09 -16.57
N LYS A 137 7.26 -29.21 -17.60
CA LYS A 137 6.59 -30.46 -17.93
C LYS A 137 7.46 -31.30 -18.86
#